data_54071afd9a981fd6b720619fdb56c23c
#
_entry.id   54071afd9a981fd6b720619fdb56c23c
#
_cell.length_a   1.000
_cell.length_b   1.000
_cell.length_c   1.000
_cell.angle_alpha   90.00
_cell.angle_beta   90.00
_cell.angle_gamma   90.00
#
_symmetry.space_group_name_H-M   'P 1'
#
loop_
_entity.id
_entity.type
_entity.pdbx_description
1 polymer ?
#
loop_
_entity_poly.entity_id
_entity_poly.type
_entity_poly.pdbx_seq_one_letter_code
_entity_poly.pdbx_strand_id
1 'polypeptide(L)'
;MIRRLMELVVPEIQDGVVLLKGVAREAGSRTKVSVISRDPDVDAVGACIGNRGMRIAEIVEELRGEKIDVVLFSEKPEEYIAAALSPASVLDVDFDGERSATVWVDSDQLSLAIGKEGQNVRLAVRLTGYKIDIKSRK
;
A
#
# COMPACT_ATOMS: atom_id res chain seq x y z
N MET A 1 10.46 3.21 -13.18
CA MET A 1 9.43 4.14 -13.66
C MET A 1 8.59 4.74 -12.53
N ILE A 2 7.95 3.93 -11.71
CA ILE A 2 7.12 4.43 -10.59
C ILE A 2 7.93 5.30 -9.63
N ARG A 3 9.13 4.87 -9.25
CA ARG A 3 10.01 5.66 -8.36
C ARG A 3 10.28 7.04 -8.93
N ARG A 4 10.63 7.09 -10.20
CA ARG A 4 10.93 8.36 -10.87
C ARG A 4 9.72 9.28 -10.90
N LEU A 5 8.56 8.73 -11.22
CA LEU A 5 7.33 9.49 -11.27
C LEU A 5 6.96 10.05 -9.90
N MET A 6 7.09 9.22 -8.86
CA MET A 6 6.85 9.67 -7.49
C MET A 6 7.81 10.78 -7.09
N GLU A 7 9.09 10.67 -7.44
CA GLU A 7 10.07 11.72 -7.17
C GLU A 7 9.71 13.04 -7.85
N LEU A 8 9.21 12.96 -9.08
CA LEU A 8 8.84 14.16 -9.83
C LEU A 8 7.61 14.86 -9.27
N VAL A 9 6.66 14.11 -8.72
CA VAL A 9 5.38 14.66 -8.25
C VAL A 9 5.43 15.04 -6.77
N VAL A 10 6.22 14.32 -5.96
CA VAL A 10 6.24 14.48 -4.50
C VAL A 10 7.56 15.13 -4.05
N PRO A 11 7.55 16.43 -3.73
CA PRO A 11 8.79 17.12 -3.32
C PRO A 11 9.47 16.49 -2.11
N GLU A 12 8.71 15.98 -1.15
CA GLU A 12 9.26 15.36 0.05
C GLU A 12 10.06 14.09 -0.27
N ILE A 13 9.72 13.38 -1.35
CA ILE A 13 10.52 12.25 -1.83
C ILE A 13 11.80 12.75 -2.47
N GLN A 14 11.71 13.77 -3.30
CA GLN A 14 12.87 14.38 -3.96
C GLN A 14 13.88 14.89 -2.93
N ASP A 15 13.39 15.48 -1.84
CA ASP A 15 14.23 16.03 -0.78
C ASP A 15 14.78 14.97 0.17
N GLY A 16 14.36 13.72 0.04
CA GLY A 16 14.82 12.63 0.89
C GLY A 16 14.17 12.55 2.26
N VAL A 17 13.11 13.33 2.50
CA VAL A 17 12.35 13.29 3.76
C VAL A 17 11.43 12.07 3.78
N VAL A 18 10.77 11.79 2.67
CA VAL A 18 9.92 10.60 2.51
C VAL A 18 10.67 9.59 1.65
N LEU A 19 10.75 8.36 2.12
CA LEU A 19 11.45 7.28 1.44
C LEU A 19 10.46 6.28 0.86
N LEU A 20 10.69 5.88 -0.38
CA LEU A 20 9.93 4.83 -1.05
C LEU A 20 10.57 3.49 -0.68
N LYS A 21 9.88 2.67 0.08
CA LYS A 21 10.43 1.41 0.63
C LYS A 21 10.15 0.20 -0.25
N GLY A 22 9.01 0.17 -0.89
CA GLY A 22 8.65 -0.96 -1.74
C GLY A 22 7.67 -0.58 -2.83
N VAL A 23 7.67 -1.38 -3.90
CA VAL A 23 6.75 -1.23 -5.02
C VAL A 23 6.32 -2.61 -5.48
N ALA A 24 5.02 -2.82 -5.62
CA ALA A 24 4.46 -4.01 -6.25
C ALA A 24 3.50 -3.55 -7.33
N ARG A 25 3.71 -3.99 -8.56
CA ARG A 25 3.00 -3.44 -9.70
C ARG A 25 2.45 -4.52 -10.63
N GLU A 26 1.20 -4.30 -11.08
CA GLU A 26 0.64 -4.95 -12.25
C GLU A 26 0.36 -3.85 -13.27
N ALA A 27 1.27 -3.72 -14.22
CA ALA A 27 1.28 -2.61 -15.17
C ALA A 27 -0.04 -2.49 -15.91
N GLY A 28 -0.53 -1.26 -16.03
CA GLY A 28 -1.81 -0.97 -16.69
C GLY A 28 -3.01 -1.22 -15.80
N SER A 29 -2.85 -1.78 -14.63
CA SER A 29 -3.96 -2.12 -13.74
C SER A 29 -3.83 -1.45 -12.37
N ARG A 30 -2.90 -1.88 -11.54
CA ARG A 30 -2.75 -1.36 -10.18
C ARG A 30 -1.33 -1.48 -9.66
N THR A 31 -0.95 -0.55 -8.80
CA THR A 31 0.35 -0.55 -8.12
C THR A 31 0.14 -0.23 -6.64
N LYS A 32 0.89 -0.90 -5.79
CA LYS A 32 0.98 -0.55 -4.37
C LYS A 32 2.40 -0.07 -4.10
N VAL A 33 2.51 1.06 -3.40
CA VAL A 33 3.80 1.59 -2.97
C VAL A 33 3.79 1.78 -1.46
N SER A 34 4.91 1.48 -0.81
CA SER A 34 5.06 1.71 0.62
C SER A 34 6.08 2.82 0.85
N VAL A 35 5.75 3.70 1.77
CA VAL A 35 6.56 4.87 2.07
C VAL A 35 6.74 5.03 3.58
N ILE A 36 7.80 5.69 3.98
CA ILE A 36 8.05 6.06 5.36
C ILE A 36 8.71 7.44 5.40
N SER A 37 8.44 8.19 6.46
CA SER A 37 9.07 9.51 6.65
C SER A 37 10.25 9.40 7.60
N ARG A 38 11.31 10.13 7.29
CA ARG A 38 12.46 10.31 8.19
C ARG A 38 12.18 11.36 9.25
N ASP A 39 11.18 12.22 9.01
CA ASP A 39 10.76 13.28 9.91
C ASP A 39 9.43 12.88 10.56
N PRO A 40 9.35 12.73 11.89
CA PRO A 40 8.11 12.33 12.56
C PRO A 40 6.97 13.33 12.40
N ASP A 41 7.27 14.57 12.05
CA ASP A 41 6.26 15.61 11.82
C ASP A 41 5.69 15.58 10.39
N VAL A 42 6.24 14.75 9.51
CA VAL A 42 5.78 14.63 8.13
C VAL A 42 4.99 13.33 7.95
N ASP A 43 3.75 13.46 7.48
CA ASP A 43 2.90 12.33 7.12
C ASP A 43 3.32 11.82 5.73
N ALA A 44 4.00 10.68 5.70
CA ALA A 44 4.54 10.13 4.45
C ALA A 44 3.44 9.82 3.44
N VAL A 45 2.37 9.17 3.88
CA VAL A 45 1.25 8.80 2.99
C VAL A 45 0.53 10.06 2.51
N GLY A 46 0.23 10.97 3.44
CA GLY A 46 -0.43 12.23 3.11
C GLY A 46 0.37 13.07 2.12
N ALA A 47 1.71 13.10 2.26
CA ALA A 47 2.58 13.82 1.34
C ALA A 47 2.48 13.28 -0.09
N CYS A 48 2.38 11.96 -0.24
CA CYS A 48 2.27 11.33 -1.55
C CYS A 48 0.89 11.52 -2.18
N ILE A 49 -0.16 11.46 -1.37
CA ILE A 49 -1.54 11.65 -1.85
C ILE A 49 -1.76 13.10 -2.23
N GLY A 50 -1.27 14.01 -1.41
CA GLY A 50 -1.40 15.43 -1.63
C GLY A 50 -2.75 15.98 -1.22
N ASN A 51 -2.88 17.29 -1.27
CA ASN A 51 -4.09 17.99 -0.87
C ASN A 51 -5.25 17.55 -1.77
N ARG A 52 -6.32 17.01 -1.17
CA ARG A 52 -7.49 16.48 -1.89
C ARG A 52 -7.14 15.41 -2.93
N GLY A 53 -6.05 14.67 -2.69
CA GLY A 53 -5.62 13.63 -3.62
C GLY A 53 -5.01 14.14 -4.91
N MET A 54 -4.61 15.40 -4.98
CA MET A 54 -4.14 15.99 -6.23
C MET A 54 -2.82 15.40 -6.73
N ARG A 55 -1.90 15.06 -5.83
CA ARG A 55 -0.62 14.48 -6.25
C ARG A 55 -0.79 13.07 -6.78
N ILE A 56 -1.56 12.24 -6.07
CA ILE A 56 -1.81 10.87 -6.51
C ILE A 56 -2.61 10.84 -7.82
N ALA A 57 -3.56 11.76 -7.98
CA ALA A 57 -4.34 11.89 -9.21
C ALA A 57 -3.45 12.21 -10.41
N GLU A 58 -2.45 13.05 -10.22
CA GLU A 58 -1.48 13.38 -11.26
C GLU A 58 -0.68 12.15 -11.70
N ILE A 59 -0.27 11.33 -10.73
CA ILE A 59 0.47 10.09 -11.01
C ILE A 59 -0.43 9.10 -11.76
N VAL A 60 -1.67 8.93 -11.31
CA VAL A 60 -2.63 8.04 -11.96
C VAL A 60 -2.87 8.47 -13.41
N GLU A 61 -3.01 9.77 -13.64
CA GLU A 61 -3.19 10.32 -15.00
C GLU A 61 -1.97 10.03 -15.87
N GLU A 62 -0.77 10.23 -15.36
CA GLU A 62 0.47 9.96 -16.09
C GLU A 62 0.60 8.49 -16.45
N LEU A 63 0.09 7.60 -15.61
CA LEU A 63 0.05 6.17 -15.86
C LEU A 63 -1.19 5.72 -16.64
N ARG A 64 -1.95 6.67 -17.17
CA ARG A 64 -3.12 6.41 -18.02
C ARG A 64 -4.21 5.60 -17.31
N GLY A 65 -4.46 5.93 -16.06
CA GLY A 65 -5.54 5.32 -15.28
C GLY A 65 -5.16 4.13 -14.43
N GLU A 66 -3.87 3.77 -14.38
CA GLU A 66 -3.41 2.73 -13.46
C GLU A 66 -3.60 3.20 -12.02
N LYS A 67 -4.31 2.44 -11.22
CA LYS A 67 -4.60 2.82 -9.82
C LYS A 67 -3.37 2.64 -8.95
N ILE A 68 -3.21 3.52 -7.96
CA ILE A 68 -2.09 3.46 -7.02
C ILE A 68 -2.61 3.50 -5.59
N ASP A 69 -2.17 2.54 -4.79
CA ASP A 69 -2.38 2.54 -3.35
C ASP A 69 -1.07 2.94 -2.68
N VAL A 70 -1.09 4.00 -1.89
CA VAL A 70 0.07 4.43 -1.10
C VAL A 70 -0.16 3.97 0.33
N VAL A 71 0.75 3.19 0.87
CA VAL A 71 0.61 2.61 2.21
C VAL A 71 1.83 2.95 3.06
N LEU A 72 1.64 2.99 4.38
CA LEU A 72 2.73 3.26 5.30
C LEU A 72 3.56 1.99 5.52
N PHE A 73 4.85 2.10 5.29
CA PHE A 73 5.78 1.03 5.64
C PHE A 73 5.91 0.93 7.17
N SER A 74 5.99 -0.30 7.67
CA SER A 74 6.29 -0.55 9.08
C SER A 74 7.21 -1.76 9.19
N GLU A 75 8.12 -1.72 10.15
CA GLU A 75 8.98 -2.87 10.46
C GLU A 75 8.21 -3.96 11.21
N LYS A 76 7.06 -3.63 11.77
CA LYS A 76 6.17 -4.59 12.41
C LYS A 76 5.33 -5.27 11.33
N PRO A 77 5.50 -6.59 11.12
CA PRO A 77 4.80 -7.29 10.04
C PRO A 77 3.29 -7.11 10.09
N GLU A 78 2.69 -7.18 11.27
CA GLU A 78 1.24 -7.04 11.43
C GLU A 78 0.74 -5.70 10.91
N GLU A 79 1.45 -4.62 11.24
CA GLU A 79 1.08 -3.28 10.78
C GLU A 79 1.26 -3.12 9.29
N TYR A 80 2.36 -3.63 8.77
CA TYR A 80 2.67 -3.51 7.34
C TYR A 80 1.68 -4.30 6.48
N ILE A 81 1.37 -5.52 6.91
CA ILE A 81 0.41 -6.37 6.21
C ILE A 81 -0.97 -5.70 6.18
N ALA A 82 -1.43 -5.20 7.32
CA ALA A 82 -2.73 -4.52 7.40
C ALA A 82 -2.77 -3.30 6.47
N ALA A 83 -1.72 -2.49 6.48
CA ALA A 83 -1.63 -1.30 5.61
C ALA A 83 -1.62 -1.70 4.13
N ALA A 84 -0.91 -2.77 3.79
CA ALA A 84 -0.76 -3.22 2.40
C ALA A 84 -2.08 -3.69 1.79
N LEU A 85 -3.05 -4.08 2.61
CA LEU A 85 -4.37 -4.51 2.13
C LEU A 85 -5.32 -3.34 1.87
N SER A 86 -4.86 -2.08 2.09
CA SER A 86 -5.64 -0.92 1.70
C SER A 86 -6.17 -1.07 0.27
N PRO A 87 -7.40 -0.64 -0.04
CA PRO A 87 -8.30 0.14 0.80
C PRO A 87 -9.19 -0.67 1.75
N ALA A 88 -8.98 -1.98 1.86
CA ALA A 88 -9.78 -2.81 2.77
C ALA A 88 -9.42 -2.51 4.23
N SER A 89 -10.43 -2.53 5.10
CA SER A 89 -10.24 -2.40 6.54
C SER A 89 -9.97 -3.77 7.14
N VAL A 90 -8.98 -3.85 8.01
CA VAL A 90 -8.53 -5.09 8.64
C VAL A 90 -8.89 -5.05 10.13
N LEU A 91 -9.48 -6.15 10.62
CA LEU A 91 -9.83 -6.28 12.04
C LEU A 91 -8.64 -6.74 12.87
N ASP A 92 -7.91 -7.72 12.37
CA ASP A 92 -6.82 -8.33 13.12
C ASP A 92 -5.85 -9.03 12.17
N VAL A 93 -4.59 -9.13 12.57
CA VAL A 93 -3.56 -9.86 11.84
C VAL A 93 -2.88 -10.81 12.80
N ASP A 94 -2.93 -12.08 12.48
CA ASP A 94 -2.29 -13.14 13.26
C ASP A 94 -1.04 -13.61 12.50
N PHE A 95 0.11 -13.10 12.90
CA PHE A 95 1.38 -13.39 12.24
C PHE A 95 2.06 -14.58 12.92
N ASP A 96 2.57 -15.51 12.12
CA ASP A 96 3.20 -16.73 12.65
C ASP A 96 4.62 -16.53 13.19
N GLY A 97 5.15 -15.32 13.07
CA GLY A 97 6.50 -15.00 13.52
C GLY A 97 7.59 -15.25 12.48
N GLU A 98 7.23 -15.77 11.31
CA GLU A 98 8.20 -16.06 10.26
C GLU A 98 7.82 -15.46 8.92
N ARG A 99 6.84 -16.02 8.22
CA ARG A 99 6.52 -15.63 6.84
C ARG A 99 5.05 -15.51 6.51
N SER A 100 4.16 -15.98 7.37
CA SER A 100 2.75 -16.12 7.06
C SER A 100 1.89 -15.39 8.06
N ALA A 101 0.78 -14.84 7.58
CA ALA A 101 -0.20 -14.20 8.43
C ALA A 101 -1.60 -14.62 8.01
N THR A 102 -2.48 -14.75 9.01
CA THR A 102 -3.91 -14.84 8.79
C THR A 102 -4.49 -13.48 9.10
N VAL A 103 -5.21 -12.91 8.15
CA VAL A 103 -5.80 -11.57 8.27
C VAL A 103 -7.31 -11.73 8.38
N TRP A 104 -7.87 -11.12 9.43
CA TRP A 104 -9.30 -11.16 9.70
C TRP A 104 -9.94 -9.85 9.27
N VAL A 105 -11.00 -9.94 8.48
CA VAL A 105 -11.76 -8.77 8.02
C VAL A 105 -13.23 -9.00 8.26
N ASP A 106 -14.01 -7.93 8.31
CA ASP A 106 -15.46 -8.06 8.31
C ASP A 106 -15.92 -8.67 6.99
N SER A 107 -17.04 -9.39 7.01
CA SER A 107 -17.56 -10.05 5.82
C SER A 107 -17.82 -9.08 4.66
N ASP A 108 -18.18 -7.83 4.97
CA ASP A 108 -18.39 -6.79 3.94
C ASP A 108 -17.08 -6.26 3.36
N GLN A 109 -15.94 -6.56 3.97
CA GLN A 109 -14.62 -6.13 3.48
C GLN A 109 -13.88 -7.25 2.74
N LEU A 110 -14.40 -8.47 2.77
CA LEU A 110 -13.69 -9.63 2.23
C LEU A 110 -13.38 -9.49 0.74
N SER A 111 -14.36 -9.12 -0.07
CA SER A 111 -14.17 -8.94 -1.51
C SER A 111 -13.17 -7.84 -1.82
N LEU A 112 -13.20 -6.76 -1.05
CA LEU A 112 -12.28 -5.65 -1.23
C LEU A 112 -10.85 -6.04 -0.86
N ALA A 113 -10.69 -6.81 0.22
CA ALA A 113 -9.37 -7.26 0.68
C ALA A 113 -8.73 -8.20 -0.32
N ILE A 114 -9.49 -9.12 -0.89
CA ILE A 114 -8.99 -10.05 -1.90
C ILE A 114 -8.77 -9.32 -3.23
N GLY A 115 -9.73 -8.50 -3.62
CA GLY A 115 -9.69 -7.78 -4.87
C GLY A 115 -10.16 -8.63 -6.05
N LYS A 116 -10.39 -7.96 -7.18
CA LYS A 116 -10.80 -8.64 -8.41
C LYS A 116 -9.70 -9.62 -8.84
N GLU A 117 -10.07 -10.88 -9.01
CA GLU A 117 -9.14 -11.94 -9.39
C GLU A 117 -7.95 -12.08 -8.43
N GLY A 118 -8.15 -11.69 -7.17
CA GLY A 118 -7.11 -11.78 -6.15
C GLY A 118 -6.04 -10.71 -6.24
N GLN A 119 -6.26 -9.65 -7.03
CA GLN A 119 -5.24 -8.64 -7.27
C GLN A 119 -4.78 -7.91 -6.03
N ASN A 120 -5.71 -7.52 -5.16
CA ASN A 120 -5.34 -6.75 -3.97
C ASN A 120 -4.43 -7.54 -3.03
N VAL A 121 -4.82 -8.78 -2.70
CA VAL A 121 -4.00 -9.63 -1.83
C VAL A 121 -2.69 -10.03 -2.52
N ARG A 122 -2.71 -10.27 -3.82
CA ARG A 122 -1.50 -10.63 -4.57
C ARG A 122 -0.46 -9.51 -4.53
N LEU A 123 -0.90 -8.27 -4.75
CA LEU A 123 0.00 -7.12 -4.66
C LEU A 123 0.50 -6.91 -3.23
N ALA A 124 -0.36 -7.11 -2.23
CA ALA A 124 0.06 -7.00 -0.83
C ALA A 124 1.12 -8.05 -0.47
N VAL A 125 0.98 -9.28 -0.95
CA VAL A 125 1.98 -10.33 -0.75
C VAL A 125 3.31 -9.94 -1.38
N ARG A 126 3.29 -9.43 -2.59
CA ARG A 126 4.52 -8.98 -3.28
C ARG A 126 5.17 -7.80 -2.58
N LEU A 127 4.36 -6.86 -2.12
CA LEU A 127 4.86 -5.65 -1.47
C LEU A 127 5.52 -5.96 -0.12
N THR A 128 4.87 -6.78 0.70
CA THR A 128 5.34 -7.08 2.05
C THR A 128 6.33 -8.23 2.12
N GLY A 129 6.27 -9.13 1.15
CA GLY A 129 7.08 -10.36 1.17
C GLY A 129 6.53 -11.46 2.07
N TYR A 130 5.34 -11.27 2.64
CA TYR A 130 4.72 -12.26 3.52
C TYR A 130 3.56 -12.95 2.82
N LYS A 131 3.33 -14.21 3.16
CA LYS A 131 2.13 -14.94 2.73
C LYS A 131 0.94 -14.42 3.54
N ILE A 132 -0.17 -14.16 2.85
CA ILE A 132 -1.37 -13.61 3.48
C ILE A 132 -2.56 -14.50 3.16
N ASP A 133 -3.22 -14.97 4.22
CA ASP A 133 -4.47 -15.71 4.11
C ASP A 133 -5.58 -14.85 4.71
N ILE A 134 -6.59 -14.51 3.93
CA ILE A 134 -7.65 -13.61 4.35
C ILE A 134 -8.89 -14.41 4.73
N LYS A 135 -9.40 -14.16 5.94
CA LYS A 135 -10.61 -14.82 6.45
C LYS A 135 -11.60 -13.77 6.93
N SER A 136 -12.87 -14.07 6.75
CA SER A 136 -13.91 -13.16 7.22
C SER A 136 -14.34 -13.54 8.63
N ARG A 137 -14.64 -12.50 9.40
CA ARG A 137 -15.21 -12.62 10.75
C ARG A 137 -16.54 -11.88 10.73
N LYS A 138 -17.56 -12.53 11.21
CA LYS A 138 -18.90 -11.91 11.25
C LYS A 138 -18.98 -10.82 12.31
#